data_9f7c0149310abe5edab36a5a0c4efa54
#
_entry.id   9f7c0149310abe5edab36a5a0c4efa54
#
_cell.length_a   1.000
_cell.length_b   1.000
_cell.length_c   1.000
_cell.angle_alpha   90.00
_cell.angle_beta   90.00
_cell.angle_gamma   90.00
#
_symmetry.space_group_name_H-M   'P 1'
#
loop_
_entity.id
_entity.type
_entity.pdbx_description
1 polymer ?
#
loop_
_entity_poly.entity_id
_entity_poly.type
_entity_poly.pdbx_seq_one_letter_code
_entity_poly.pdbx_strand_id
1 'polypeptide(L)'
;MMNNILWDRCIEEIDVEINKNSVGIWEEDPVSPKEFFTYWLKPGLSEPQLEVFNSLFKDTDWGKDYSEYILNWGQGSGKDWIAIRILLYTAYFLMCLRNPQKYFNFADNEPIDLVNVSLSATHARDVLFKRLVQATKLVMNPRTGRNWFEEKGMDLRDGQDVQVTKVIFKKNITAYSLNSQKYTGEGKNILIAVFDELAEFNPGKAKELYENLWFTAESRWGNKDTSPVRIILLSYLRNEFDFMNYRWKQSETEERVYRSRKSTWEVRPDKTREDFNRAFLKNPEDAARRYGNILSERLGNRFFKYPEKIVENVNLEREAPYIGNIIHVADLNELEFKSWFRPFSIQRLDYLKELNTRKPDEEIELKLLEARHADTQYFIHLDLAKGKEGGDCGGIALVHPYLINPEDEDMGVGIYLDFVMQLKGDRGELDFELIRTFIFKLHTRGFPIGAVTADSFGSIEMIQLLKKNGINAELLSVDRTDEAYQTTKELIYSNRLDYYKYPVLLRELNELINVDRKVDHPEVSQRRSIEEANDKGSKDVSDSVSGAVIKALSSIELEGDWLGVEL
;
A
#
# COMPACT_ATOMS: atom_id res chain seq x y z
N MET A 1 10.96 50.07 33.12
CA MET A 1 9.79 49.22 32.80
C MET A 1 10.18 47.80 32.39
N MET A 2 11.24 47.58 31.64
CA MET A 2 11.64 46.24 31.22
C MET A 2 12.16 45.30 32.34
N ASN A 3 12.79 45.87 33.37
CA ASN A 3 13.29 45.07 34.49
C ASN A 3 12.17 44.55 35.44
N ASN A 4 11.04 45.22 35.55
CA ASN A 4 9.95 44.74 36.40
C ASN A 4 9.23 43.52 35.79
N ILE A 5 9.09 43.47 34.46
CA ILE A 5 8.43 42.35 33.78
C ILE A 5 9.25 41.06 33.88
N LEU A 6 10.58 41.18 33.86
CA LEU A 6 11.46 40.01 34.06
C LEU A 6 11.42 39.52 35.52
N TRP A 7 11.38 40.43 36.49
CA TRP A 7 11.24 40.07 37.91
C TRP A 7 9.88 39.45 38.22
N ASP A 8 8.79 39.98 37.66
CA ASP A 8 7.46 39.43 37.85
C ASP A 8 7.34 38.02 37.24
N ARG A 9 7.96 37.78 36.07
CA ARG A 9 8.06 36.44 35.50
C ARG A 9 8.91 35.46 36.33
N CYS A 10 10.06 35.92 36.84
CA CYS A 10 10.87 35.08 37.71
C CYS A 10 10.17 34.76 39.02
N ILE A 11 9.40 35.71 39.58
CA ILE A 11 8.59 35.49 40.80
C ILE A 11 7.43 34.53 40.51
N GLU A 12 6.74 34.67 39.36
CA GLU A 12 5.72 33.70 38.94
C GLU A 12 6.29 32.29 38.69
N GLU A 13 7.46 32.17 38.09
CA GLU A 13 8.16 30.89 37.91
C GLU A 13 8.61 30.28 39.25
N ILE A 14 9.11 31.10 40.18
CA ILE A 14 9.49 30.70 41.54
C ILE A 14 8.27 30.34 42.37
N ASP A 15 7.18 31.10 42.30
CA ASP A 15 5.92 30.82 43.00
C ASP A 15 5.24 29.56 42.45
N VAL A 16 5.33 29.31 41.14
CA VAL A 16 4.89 28.05 40.53
C VAL A 16 5.75 26.87 41.02
N GLU A 17 7.05 27.06 41.16
CA GLU A 17 7.98 26.03 41.64
C GLU A 17 7.87 25.78 43.14
N ILE A 18 7.65 26.83 43.96
CA ILE A 18 7.39 26.74 45.40
C ILE A 18 6.01 26.13 45.68
N ASN A 19 4.97 26.51 44.92
CA ASN A 19 3.65 25.88 45.01
C ASN A 19 3.63 24.44 44.49
N LYS A 20 4.48 24.10 43.56
CA LYS A 20 4.72 22.68 43.17
C LYS A 20 5.28 21.86 44.35
N ASN A 21 6.10 22.44 45.18
CA ASN A 21 6.76 21.74 46.29
C ASN A 21 6.00 21.75 47.63
N SER A 22 4.98 22.59 47.81
CA SER A 22 4.27 22.75 49.08
C SER A 22 2.91 22.04 49.18
N VAL A 23 2.27 21.74 48.06
CA VAL A 23 1.06 20.89 48.01
C VAL A 23 1.29 19.90 46.89
N GLY A 24 1.53 18.62 47.19
CA GLY A 24 1.88 17.59 46.18
C GLY A 24 1.04 17.73 44.89
N ILE A 25 1.71 17.83 43.77
CA ILE A 25 1.13 17.94 42.40
C ILE A 25 0.15 16.81 42.16
N TRP A 26 0.46 15.68 42.74
CA TRP A 26 -0.24 14.41 42.55
C TRP A 26 -1.36 14.24 43.59
N GLU A 27 -2.50 13.76 43.12
CA GLU A 27 -3.52 13.14 43.97
C GLU A 27 -3.14 11.70 44.27
N GLU A 28 -2.53 11.02 43.29
CA GLU A 28 -1.96 9.69 43.37
C GLU A 28 -0.71 9.67 42.47
N ASP A 29 0.43 9.22 42.98
CA ASP A 29 1.64 9.16 42.19
C ASP A 29 1.44 8.20 41.00
N PRO A 30 1.68 8.64 39.73
CA PRO A 30 1.50 7.77 38.58
C PRO A 30 2.58 6.70 38.56
N VAL A 31 2.22 5.47 38.24
CA VAL A 31 3.19 4.41 37.97
C VAL A 31 3.85 4.64 36.60
N SER A 32 5.10 4.19 36.45
CA SER A 32 5.81 4.33 35.16
C SER A 32 5.08 3.60 34.03
N PRO A 33 5.26 4.02 32.75
CA PRO A 33 4.67 3.31 31.60
C PRO A 33 5.02 1.81 31.59
N LYS A 34 6.27 1.46 31.94
CA LYS A 34 6.72 0.07 32.03
C LYS A 34 5.90 -0.71 33.05
N GLU A 35 5.71 -0.15 34.25
CA GLU A 35 4.92 -0.78 35.32
C GLU A 35 3.44 -0.87 34.93
N PHE A 36 2.87 0.20 34.39
CA PHE A 36 1.48 0.26 33.97
C PHE A 36 1.15 -0.83 32.94
N PHE A 37 1.94 -0.98 31.89
CA PHE A 37 1.68 -1.99 30.85
C PHE A 37 2.17 -3.40 31.23
N THR A 38 2.94 -3.56 32.29
CA THR A 38 3.31 -4.88 32.79
C THR A 38 2.28 -5.46 33.74
N TYR A 39 1.71 -4.63 34.62
CA TYR A 39 0.87 -5.11 35.71
C TYR A 39 -0.58 -4.65 35.65
N TRP A 40 -0.85 -3.44 35.09
CA TRP A 40 -2.19 -2.86 35.10
C TRP A 40 -2.97 -3.13 33.80
N LEU A 41 -2.29 -3.12 32.66
CA LEU A 41 -2.88 -3.39 31.34
C LEU A 41 -1.95 -4.25 30.48
N LYS A 42 -2.16 -5.56 30.48
CA LYS A 42 -1.39 -6.50 29.66
C LYS A 42 -1.90 -6.55 28.21
N PRO A 43 -1.08 -6.98 27.24
CA PRO A 43 0.35 -7.31 27.37
C PRO A 43 1.23 -6.06 27.48
N GLY A 44 2.49 -6.27 27.92
CA GLY A 44 3.50 -5.23 28.05
C GLY A 44 3.89 -4.57 26.73
N LEU A 45 4.74 -3.55 26.82
CA LEU A 45 5.35 -2.86 25.68
C LEU A 45 6.59 -3.59 25.20
N SER A 46 6.82 -3.62 23.88
CA SER A 46 8.13 -3.94 23.33
C SER A 46 9.12 -2.82 23.61
N GLU A 47 10.43 -3.10 23.50
CA GLU A 47 11.46 -2.10 23.78
C GLU A 47 11.30 -0.82 22.95
N PRO A 48 11.08 -0.87 21.60
CA PRO A 48 10.85 0.35 20.82
C PRO A 48 9.59 1.12 21.23
N GLN A 49 8.56 0.42 21.68
CA GLN A 49 7.35 1.07 22.19
C GLN A 49 7.60 1.75 23.53
N LEU A 50 8.37 1.10 24.40
CA LEU A 50 8.75 1.66 25.71
C LEU A 50 9.63 2.90 25.55
N GLU A 51 10.55 2.94 24.58
CA GLU A 51 11.34 4.13 24.23
C GLU A 51 10.45 5.34 23.94
N VAL A 52 9.39 5.16 23.16
CA VAL A 52 8.41 6.23 22.86
C VAL A 52 7.72 6.71 24.15
N PHE A 53 7.26 5.80 24.99
CA PHE A 53 6.62 6.18 26.25
C PHE A 53 7.57 6.89 27.20
N ASN A 54 8.82 6.44 27.30
CA ASN A 54 9.82 7.09 28.15
C ASN A 54 10.18 8.50 27.67
N SER A 55 10.05 8.77 26.36
CA SER A 55 10.22 10.14 25.84
C SER A 55 9.01 11.03 26.02
N LEU A 56 7.79 10.45 26.02
CA LEU A 56 6.54 11.17 26.31
C LEU A 56 6.37 11.46 27.80
N PHE A 57 6.80 10.51 28.67
CA PHE A 57 6.55 10.54 30.12
C PHE A 57 7.87 10.22 30.85
N LYS A 58 8.79 11.18 30.89
CA LYS A 58 10.09 11.02 31.49
C LYS A 58 9.96 10.89 33.03
N ASP A 59 10.38 9.76 33.58
CA ASP A 59 10.35 9.50 35.01
C ASP A 59 9.00 9.82 35.69
N THR A 60 7.89 9.48 35.03
CA THR A 60 6.52 9.80 35.46
C THR A 60 6.17 11.29 35.46
N ASP A 61 6.90 12.13 34.73
CA ASP A 61 6.54 13.51 34.43
C ASP A 61 6.25 13.69 32.93
N TRP A 62 5.62 14.80 32.56
CA TRP A 62 5.36 15.13 31.16
C TRP A 62 6.67 15.49 30.45
N GLY A 63 7.06 14.68 29.45
CA GLY A 63 8.30 14.91 28.71
C GLY A 63 8.30 16.25 27.97
N LYS A 64 9.39 17.01 28.05
CA LYS A 64 9.51 18.34 27.44
C LYS A 64 10.41 18.37 26.20
N ASP A 65 11.09 17.26 25.89
CA ASP A 65 12.10 17.21 24.85
C ASP A 65 11.52 17.28 23.43
N TYR A 66 10.36 16.67 23.21
CA TYR A 66 9.76 16.58 21.88
C TYR A 66 8.31 17.06 21.89
N SER A 67 7.93 17.78 20.83
CA SER A 67 6.56 18.21 20.57
C SER A 67 5.88 17.39 19.46
N GLU A 68 6.67 16.71 18.66
CA GLU A 68 6.20 15.87 17.56
C GLU A 68 6.90 14.51 17.56
N TYR A 69 6.17 13.48 17.19
CA TYR A 69 6.64 12.10 17.12
C TYR A 69 6.31 11.51 15.75
N ILE A 70 7.33 11.12 14.99
CA ILE A 70 7.15 10.48 13.68
C ILE A 70 7.54 9.00 13.83
N LEU A 71 6.52 8.16 14.01
CA LEU A 71 6.68 6.72 14.18
C LEU A 71 6.39 6.02 12.86
N ASN A 72 7.42 5.90 12.05
CA ASN A 72 7.36 5.29 10.74
C ASN A 72 7.74 3.82 10.87
N TRP A 73 6.75 2.97 11.17
CA TRP A 73 6.95 1.56 11.50
C TRP A 73 6.25 0.64 10.50
N GLY A 74 6.83 -0.50 10.20
CA GLY A 74 6.31 -1.48 9.25
C GLY A 74 4.86 -1.90 9.54
N GLN A 75 4.17 -2.41 8.54
CA GLN A 75 2.78 -2.88 8.65
C GLN A 75 2.71 -4.06 9.63
N GLY A 76 1.71 -4.07 10.50
CA GLY A 76 1.56 -5.10 11.53
C GLY A 76 2.49 -4.95 12.75
N SER A 77 3.25 -3.86 12.86
CA SER A 77 4.10 -3.55 14.03
C SER A 77 3.33 -3.17 15.30
N GLY A 78 1.99 -3.03 15.22
CA GLY A 78 1.17 -2.63 16.35
C GLY A 78 1.03 -1.11 16.53
N LYS A 79 0.99 -0.37 15.44
CA LYS A 79 0.78 1.09 15.44
C LYS A 79 -0.54 1.49 16.14
N ASP A 80 -1.65 0.87 15.75
CA ASP A 80 -2.96 1.10 16.40
C ASP A 80 -2.90 0.77 17.89
N TRP A 81 -2.16 -0.28 18.22
CA TRP A 81 -2.02 -0.75 19.59
C TRP A 81 -1.28 0.27 20.46
N ILE A 82 -0.18 0.87 19.96
CA ILE A 82 0.53 1.94 20.68
C ILE A 82 -0.27 3.24 20.71
N ALA A 83 -0.98 3.60 19.64
CA ALA A 83 -1.84 4.78 19.58
C ALA A 83 -2.86 4.80 20.72
N ILE A 84 -3.57 3.69 20.89
CA ILE A 84 -4.56 3.51 21.95
C ILE A 84 -3.92 3.65 23.33
N ARG A 85 -2.77 3.04 23.52
CA ARG A 85 -2.06 3.06 24.80
C ARG A 85 -1.52 4.43 25.16
N ILE A 86 -1.07 5.19 24.18
CA ILE A 86 -0.65 6.59 24.40
C ILE A 86 -1.83 7.42 24.91
N LEU A 87 -2.99 7.35 24.23
CA LEU A 87 -4.19 8.07 24.67
C LEU A 87 -4.64 7.64 26.08
N LEU A 88 -4.64 6.33 26.34
CA LEU A 88 -5.08 5.78 27.61
C LEU A 88 -4.15 6.14 28.77
N TYR A 89 -2.84 5.97 28.57
CA TYR A 89 -1.86 6.33 29.61
C TYR A 89 -1.82 7.84 29.83
N THR A 90 -2.02 8.66 28.80
CA THR A 90 -2.18 10.10 28.95
C THR A 90 -3.39 10.43 29.84
N ALA A 91 -4.53 9.80 29.60
CA ALA A 91 -5.70 10.00 30.45
C ALA A 91 -5.44 9.55 31.90
N TYR A 92 -4.79 8.41 32.10
CA TYR A 92 -4.37 7.92 33.41
C TYR A 92 -3.46 8.92 34.11
N PHE A 93 -2.39 9.38 33.44
CA PHE A 93 -1.44 10.39 33.96
C PHE A 93 -2.16 11.67 34.39
N LEU A 94 -3.02 12.22 33.53
CA LEU A 94 -3.78 13.42 33.82
C LEU A 94 -4.71 13.25 35.01
N MET A 95 -5.33 12.09 35.15
CA MET A 95 -6.22 11.82 36.30
C MET A 95 -5.46 11.60 37.61
N CYS A 96 -4.17 11.23 37.56
CA CYS A 96 -3.33 11.18 38.75
C CYS A 96 -2.98 12.59 39.29
N LEU A 97 -2.99 13.65 38.47
CA LEU A 97 -2.77 15.01 38.87
C LEU A 97 -3.94 15.53 39.72
N ARG A 98 -3.71 16.36 40.75
CA ARG A 98 -4.77 17.02 41.49
C ARG A 98 -5.60 17.94 40.61
N ASN A 99 -4.91 18.75 39.81
CA ASN A 99 -5.51 19.67 38.85
C ASN A 99 -4.67 19.64 37.56
N PRO A 100 -5.06 18.86 36.55
CA PRO A 100 -4.34 18.79 35.30
C PRO A 100 -4.31 20.10 34.51
N GLN A 101 -5.34 20.97 34.67
CA GLN A 101 -5.39 22.28 34.04
C GLN A 101 -4.28 23.17 34.57
N LYS A 102 -4.18 23.29 35.90
CA LYS A 102 -3.13 24.10 36.55
C LYS A 102 -1.72 23.58 36.25
N TYR A 103 -1.57 22.25 36.16
CA TYR A 103 -0.28 21.65 35.81
C TYR A 103 0.25 22.16 34.45
N PHE A 104 -0.63 22.43 33.50
CA PHE A 104 -0.29 22.97 32.19
C PHE A 104 -0.53 24.49 32.08
N ASN A 105 -0.70 25.22 33.17
CA ASN A 105 -1.01 26.67 33.19
C ASN A 105 -2.29 27.03 32.41
N PHE A 106 -3.30 26.19 32.50
CA PHE A 106 -4.59 26.37 31.87
C PHE A 106 -5.65 26.78 32.90
N ALA A 107 -6.71 27.46 32.48
CA ALA A 107 -7.75 27.89 33.41
C ALA A 107 -8.46 26.69 34.04
N ASP A 108 -8.87 26.86 35.31
CA ASP A 108 -9.60 25.80 36.02
C ASP A 108 -10.87 25.39 35.23
N ASN A 109 -11.15 24.11 35.20
CA ASN A 109 -12.29 23.51 34.50
C ASN A 109 -12.31 23.63 32.97
N GLU A 110 -11.28 24.16 32.32
CA GLU A 110 -11.17 24.08 30.88
C GLU A 110 -11.03 22.61 30.43
N PRO A 111 -11.66 22.21 29.32
CA PRO A 111 -11.52 20.84 28.82
C PRO A 111 -10.10 20.58 28.33
N ILE A 112 -9.62 19.34 28.52
CA ILE A 112 -8.39 18.80 27.92
C ILE A 112 -8.79 17.70 26.96
N ASP A 113 -8.42 17.87 25.69
CA ASP A 113 -8.83 16.97 24.61
C ASP A 113 -7.66 16.09 24.15
N LEU A 114 -7.92 14.79 24.07
CA LEU A 114 -7.04 13.78 23.52
C LEU A 114 -7.66 13.29 22.21
N VAL A 115 -6.94 13.40 21.10
CA VAL A 115 -7.54 13.23 19.78
C VAL A 115 -6.86 12.12 19.00
N ASN A 116 -7.67 11.23 18.42
CA ASN A 116 -7.23 10.33 17.36
C ASN A 116 -7.83 10.75 16.02
N VAL A 117 -7.00 10.84 14.98
CA VAL A 117 -7.40 11.19 13.62
C VAL A 117 -7.13 10.02 12.70
N SER A 118 -8.16 9.48 12.06
CA SER A 118 -8.07 8.37 11.10
C SER A 118 -8.66 8.74 9.74
N LEU A 119 -8.36 7.96 8.71
CA LEU A 119 -8.77 8.23 7.33
C LEU A 119 -10.30 8.31 7.17
N SER A 120 -11.04 7.41 7.79
CA SER A 120 -12.50 7.36 7.71
C SER A 120 -13.15 7.30 9.10
N ALA A 121 -14.40 7.75 9.19
CA ALA A 121 -15.19 7.68 10.40
C ALA A 121 -15.40 6.23 10.88
N THR A 122 -15.56 5.29 9.94
CA THR A 122 -15.74 3.88 10.25
C THR A 122 -14.46 3.28 10.83
N HIS A 123 -13.31 3.52 10.22
CA HIS A 123 -12.03 3.05 10.72
C HIS A 123 -11.71 3.64 12.09
N ALA A 124 -11.88 4.96 12.24
CA ALA A 124 -11.71 5.66 13.49
C ALA A 124 -12.54 5.07 14.63
N ARG A 125 -13.82 4.77 14.36
CA ARG A 125 -14.77 4.24 15.33
C ARG A 125 -14.55 2.74 15.61
N ASP A 126 -14.47 1.93 14.57
CA ASP A 126 -14.60 0.48 14.71
C ASP A 126 -13.26 -0.20 15.04
N VAL A 127 -12.15 0.37 14.59
CA VAL A 127 -10.83 -0.20 14.84
C VAL A 127 -10.18 0.41 16.09
N LEU A 128 -10.02 1.72 16.16
CA LEU A 128 -9.29 2.38 17.25
C LEU A 128 -10.16 2.60 18.47
N PHE A 129 -11.33 3.22 18.29
CA PHE A 129 -12.09 3.69 19.43
C PHE A 129 -12.73 2.58 20.25
N LYS A 130 -13.25 1.53 19.61
CA LYS A 130 -13.69 0.30 20.31
C LYS A 130 -12.58 -0.31 21.17
N ARG A 131 -11.35 -0.33 20.63
CA ARG A 131 -10.20 -0.86 21.38
C ARG A 131 -9.78 0.05 22.53
N LEU A 132 -9.90 1.38 22.39
CA LEU A 132 -9.67 2.31 23.50
C LEU A 132 -10.67 2.05 24.63
N VAL A 133 -11.95 1.95 24.31
CA VAL A 133 -13.00 1.60 25.29
C VAL A 133 -12.72 0.25 25.97
N GLN A 134 -12.35 -0.76 25.20
CA GLN A 134 -11.98 -2.08 25.75
C GLN A 134 -10.75 -1.99 26.65
N ALA A 135 -9.72 -1.27 26.23
CA ALA A 135 -8.52 -1.09 27.02
C ALA A 135 -8.80 -0.35 28.33
N THR A 136 -9.67 0.69 28.31
CA THR A 136 -10.11 1.39 29.52
C THR A 136 -10.79 0.45 30.52
N LYS A 137 -11.64 -0.47 30.03
CA LYS A 137 -12.31 -1.49 30.85
C LYS A 137 -11.37 -2.56 31.43
N LEU A 138 -10.15 -2.68 30.88
CA LEU A 138 -9.18 -3.71 31.28
C LEU A 138 -8.06 -3.18 32.18
N VAL A 139 -8.02 -1.89 32.52
CA VAL A 139 -7.00 -1.33 33.41
C VAL A 139 -7.31 -1.75 34.85
N MET A 140 -6.60 -2.76 35.32
CA MET A 140 -6.80 -3.32 36.66
C MET A 140 -5.75 -2.82 37.63
N ASN A 141 -6.18 -2.22 38.73
CA ASN A 141 -5.29 -1.86 39.82
C ASN A 141 -4.76 -3.14 40.51
N PRO A 142 -3.46 -3.45 40.49
CA PRO A 142 -2.93 -4.69 41.05
C PRO A 142 -3.11 -4.80 42.58
N ARG A 143 -3.28 -3.66 43.26
CA ARG A 143 -3.44 -3.62 44.73
C ARG A 143 -4.86 -3.98 45.15
N THR A 144 -5.87 -3.57 44.40
CA THR A 144 -7.28 -3.73 44.74
C THR A 144 -7.97 -4.82 43.94
N GLY A 145 -7.41 -5.20 42.78
CA GLY A 145 -8.04 -6.12 41.83
C GLY A 145 -9.28 -5.56 41.12
N ARG A 146 -9.51 -4.24 41.18
CA ARG A 146 -10.62 -3.55 40.53
C ARG A 146 -10.14 -2.70 39.37
N ASN A 147 -11.06 -2.30 38.50
CA ASN A 147 -10.74 -1.36 37.45
C ASN A 147 -10.41 0.01 38.04
N TRP A 148 -9.25 0.57 37.72
CA TRP A 148 -8.78 1.82 38.29
C TRP A 148 -9.65 3.02 37.92
N PHE A 149 -10.16 3.07 36.67
CA PHE A 149 -11.03 4.17 36.24
C PHE A 149 -12.38 4.15 36.95
N GLU A 150 -12.92 2.96 37.26
CA GLU A 150 -14.13 2.82 38.09
C GLU A 150 -13.87 3.25 39.53
N GLU A 151 -12.70 2.91 40.09
CA GLU A 151 -12.29 3.39 41.43
C GLU A 151 -12.20 4.92 41.49
N LYS A 152 -11.88 5.57 40.36
CA LYS A 152 -11.90 7.04 40.23
C LYS A 152 -13.27 7.60 39.86
N GLY A 153 -14.31 6.78 39.93
CA GLY A 153 -15.71 7.22 39.78
C GLY A 153 -16.20 7.32 38.34
N MET A 154 -15.53 6.66 37.35
CA MET A 154 -16.05 6.55 35.99
C MET A 154 -17.14 5.46 35.92
N ASP A 155 -18.14 5.69 35.10
CA ASP A 155 -19.13 4.70 34.73
C ASP A 155 -18.78 4.09 33.35
N LEU A 156 -18.16 2.92 33.36
CA LEU A 156 -17.68 2.26 32.14
C LEU A 156 -18.75 1.46 31.39
N ARG A 157 -20.03 1.62 31.74
CA ARG A 157 -21.14 1.07 30.95
C ARG A 157 -21.28 1.82 29.64
N ASP A 158 -21.63 1.11 28.58
CA ASP A 158 -21.78 1.68 27.26
C ASP A 158 -22.86 2.78 27.24
N GLY A 159 -22.52 3.91 26.61
CA GLY A 159 -23.39 5.08 26.55
C GLY A 159 -23.25 6.06 27.71
N GLN A 160 -22.51 5.71 28.76
CA GLN A 160 -22.21 6.61 29.90
C GLN A 160 -20.89 7.36 29.63
N ASP A 161 -19.88 7.19 30.49
CA ASP A 161 -18.57 7.82 30.29
C ASP A 161 -17.82 7.25 29.07
N VAL A 162 -18.18 6.05 28.59
CA VAL A 162 -17.69 5.42 27.36
C VAL A 162 -18.76 5.41 26.27
N GLN A 163 -18.51 6.17 25.18
CA GLN A 163 -19.44 6.36 24.08
C GLN A 163 -18.79 5.90 22.75
N VAL A 164 -19.56 5.88 21.66
CA VAL A 164 -19.10 5.39 20.36
C VAL A 164 -17.92 6.18 19.77
N THR A 165 -17.86 7.50 20.02
CA THR A 165 -16.86 8.41 19.44
C THR A 165 -16.05 9.19 20.46
N LYS A 166 -16.34 9.01 21.75
CA LYS A 166 -15.61 9.67 22.83
C LYS A 166 -15.60 8.86 24.11
N VAL A 167 -14.54 9.03 24.91
CA VAL A 167 -14.45 8.58 26.30
C VAL A 167 -14.29 9.82 27.16
N ILE A 168 -15.17 9.99 28.15
CA ILE A 168 -15.22 11.12 29.06
C ILE A 168 -14.56 10.68 30.38
N PHE A 169 -13.34 11.12 30.59
CA PHE A 169 -12.64 10.90 31.83
C PHE A 169 -13.00 11.98 32.87
N LYS A 170 -12.68 11.73 34.13
CA LYS A 170 -12.87 12.77 35.17
C LYS A 170 -11.90 13.93 34.94
N LYS A 171 -12.11 15.04 35.70
CA LYS A 171 -11.30 16.28 35.64
C LYS A 171 -11.34 16.96 34.26
N ASN A 172 -12.52 16.87 33.59
CA ASN A 172 -12.80 17.48 32.30
C ASN A 172 -11.82 17.06 31.17
N ILE A 173 -11.43 15.80 31.15
CA ILE A 173 -10.57 15.19 30.13
C ILE A 173 -11.43 14.36 29.20
N THR A 174 -11.29 14.53 27.89
CA THR A 174 -12.06 13.74 26.93
C THR A 174 -11.19 13.24 25.78
N ALA A 175 -11.27 11.94 25.47
CA ALA A 175 -10.69 11.38 24.26
C ALA A 175 -11.73 11.34 23.12
N TYR A 176 -11.35 11.81 21.93
CA TYR A 176 -12.19 11.86 20.74
C TYR A 176 -11.60 11.06 19.60
N SER A 177 -12.50 10.46 18.82
CA SER A 177 -12.15 9.94 17.50
C SER A 177 -12.65 10.90 16.42
N LEU A 178 -11.74 11.48 15.67
CA LEU A 178 -12.01 12.38 14.56
C LEU A 178 -11.67 11.68 13.23
N ASN A 179 -12.35 12.09 12.17
CA ASN A 179 -12.05 11.62 10.81
C ASN A 179 -11.51 12.75 9.94
N SER A 180 -10.77 12.38 8.90
CA SER A 180 -10.14 13.32 7.98
C SER A 180 -11.12 14.07 7.06
N GLN A 181 -12.40 13.66 6.98
CA GLN A 181 -13.38 14.26 6.07
C GLN A 181 -14.03 15.52 6.66
N LYS A 182 -14.11 15.60 7.99
CA LYS A 182 -14.62 16.79 8.69
C LYS A 182 -13.63 17.17 9.78
N TYR A 183 -12.83 18.20 9.52
CA TYR A 183 -12.03 18.80 10.56
C TYR A 183 -12.97 19.47 11.59
N THR A 184 -13.13 18.81 12.71
CA THR A 184 -13.94 19.29 13.85
C THR A 184 -13.06 19.58 15.06
N GLY A 185 -11.77 19.83 14.85
CA GLY A 185 -10.82 20.17 15.91
C GLY A 185 -10.91 21.63 16.37
N GLU A 186 -11.54 22.50 15.59
CA GLU A 186 -11.76 23.89 15.97
C GLU A 186 -12.52 24.00 17.31
N GLY A 187 -12.04 24.85 18.20
CA GLY A 187 -12.60 25.02 19.52
C GLY A 187 -12.23 23.96 20.57
N LYS A 188 -11.38 22.99 20.23
CA LYS A 188 -10.86 21.97 21.16
C LYS A 188 -9.53 22.40 21.78
N ASN A 189 -9.31 21.99 23.02
CA ASN A 189 -8.06 22.21 23.75
C ASN A 189 -7.19 20.92 23.63
N ILE A 190 -6.68 20.67 22.44
CA ILE A 190 -5.96 19.43 22.10
C ILE A 190 -4.60 19.42 22.79
N LEU A 191 -4.41 18.51 23.74
CA LEU A 191 -3.12 18.26 24.39
C LEU A 191 -2.31 17.20 23.63
N ILE A 192 -2.97 16.18 23.12
CA ILE A 192 -2.32 15.12 22.33
C ILE A 192 -3.18 14.78 21.13
N ALA A 193 -2.54 14.68 19.95
CA ALA A 193 -3.19 14.24 18.73
C ALA A 193 -2.39 13.08 18.12
N VAL A 194 -3.08 12.00 17.80
CA VAL A 194 -2.50 10.82 17.13
C VAL A 194 -3.11 10.70 15.75
N PHE A 195 -2.29 10.82 14.72
CA PHE A 195 -2.67 10.53 13.35
C PHE A 195 -2.32 9.08 13.03
N ASP A 196 -3.34 8.31 12.74
CA ASP A 196 -3.19 6.90 12.40
C ASP A 196 -3.27 6.68 10.89
N GLU A 197 -2.37 5.84 10.37
CA GLU A 197 -2.26 5.50 8.94
C GLU A 197 -2.07 6.75 8.03
N LEU A 198 -1.30 7.75 8.49
CA LEU A 198 -1.17 9.07 7.84
C LEU A 198 -0.70 8.99 6.38
N ALA A 199 0.14 8.01 6.00
CA ALA A 199 0.59 7.82 4.63
C ALA A 199 -0.53 7.41 3.65
N GLU A 200 -1.69 6.97 4.16
CA GLU A 200 -2.85 6.63 3.34
C GLU A 200 -3.71 7.84 2.97
N PHE A 201 -3.54 8.96 3.66
CA PHE A 201 -4.27 10.18 3.37
C PHE A 201 -3.78 10.79 2.05
N ASN A 202 -4.67 11.50 1.36
CA ASN A 202 -4.22 12.37 0.27
C ASN A 202 -3.17 13.35 0.82
N PRO A 203 -1.97 13.48 0.20
CA PRO A 203 -0.87 14.26 0.77
C PRO A 203 -1.22 15.72 1.07
N GLY A 204 -1.98 16.38 0.19
CA GLY A 204 -2.43 17.77 0.41
C GLY A 204 -3.37 17.89 1.60
N LYS A 205 -4.31 16.94 1.72
CA LYS A 205 -5.26 16.90 2.83
C LYS A 205 -4.60 16.52 4.16
N ALA A 206 -3.63 15.62 4.13
CA ALA A 206 -2.83 15.28 5.29
C ALA A 206 -2.06 16.48 5.83
N LYS A 207 -1.45 17.26 4.93
CA LYS A 207 -0.74 18.50 5.26
C LYS A 207 -1.67 19.53 5.88
N GLU A 208 -2.82 19.79 5.26
CA GLU A 208 -3.83 20.73 5.76
C GLU A 208 -4.31 20.36 7.17
N LEU A 209 -4.65 19.10 7.41
CA LEU A 209 -5.07 18.62 8.72
C LEU A 209 -3.99 18.77 9.79
N TYR A 210 -2.75 18.44 9.44
CA TYR A 210 -1.61 18.57 10.32
C TYR A 210 -1.35 20.04 10.70
N GLU A 211 -1.34 20.94 9.72
CA GLU A 211 -1.16 22.39 9.95
C GLU A 211 -2.29 22.99 10.79
N ASN A 212 -3.54 22.63 10.49
CA ASN A 212 -4.70 23.10 11.25
C ASN A 212 -4.66 22.64 12.71
N LEU A 213 -4.19 21.42 12.99
CA LEU A 213 -4.01 20.93 14.35
C LEU A 213 -2.92 21.72 15.10
N TRP A 214 -1.81 22.03 14.45
CA TRP A 214 -0.79 22.89 15.02
C TRP A 214 -1.32 24.30 15.31
N PHE A 215 -2.01 24.95 14.38
CA PHE A 215 -2.61 26.27 14.59
C PHE A 215 -3.60 26.26 15.75
N THR A 216 -4.43 25.23 15.84
CA THR A 216 -5.36 25.08 16.97
C THR A 216 -4.61 24.92 18.29
N ALA A 217 -3.56 24.09 18.31
CA ALA A 217 -2.75 23.87 19.49
C ALA A 217 -2.01 25.14 19.94
N GLU A 218 -1.34 25.82 19.00
CA GLU A 218 -0.61 27.06 19.30
C GLU A 218 -1.52 28.19 19.82
N SER A 219 -2.72 28.29 19.28
CA SER A 219 -3.70 29.30 19.74
C SER A 219 -4.15 29.08 21.18
N ARG A 220 -4.06 27.87 21.72
CA ARG A 220 -4.52 27.50 23.06
C ARG A 220 -3.38 27.32 24.07
N TRP A 221 -2.27 26.72 23.62
CA TRP A 221 -1.19 26.26 24.49
C TRP A 221 0.12 27.02 24.32
N GLY A 222 0.16 28.04 23.45
CA GLY A 222 1.38 28.77 23.10
C GLY A 222 2.15 28.14 21.93
N ASN A 223 3.30 28.72 21.60
CA ASN A 223 4.08 28.30 20.44
C ASN A 223 4.62 26.87 20.57
N LYS A 224 5.02 26.28 19.44
CA LYS A 224 5.52 24.91 19.32
C LYS A 224 6.67 24.58 20.30
N ASP A 225 7.50 25.56 20.62
CA ASP A 225 8.70 25.34 21.45
C ASP A 225 8.43 25.25 22.95
N THR A 226 7.35 25.88 23.42
CA THR A 226 6.97 25.89 24.83
C THR A 226 5.70 25.10 25.13
N SER A 227 4.93 24.77 24.11
CA SER A 227 3.65 24.08 24.23
C SER A 227 3.79 22.68 24.82
N PRO A 228 2.89 22.27 25.74
CA PRO A 228 2.82 20.90 26.21
C PRO A 228 2.23 19.93 25.16
N VAL A 229 1.74 20.44 24.05
CA VAL A 229 1.06 19.63 23.01
C VAL A 229 2.00 18.61 22.41
N ARG A 230 1.46 17.41 22.13
CA ARG A 230 2.16 16.33 21.42
C ARG A 230 1.37 15.89 20.22
N ILE A 231 1.99 15.97 19.03
CA ILE A 231 1.43 15.42 17.80
C ILE A 231 2.23 14.16 17.42
N ILE A 232 1.51 13.07 17.24
CA ILE A 232 2.08 11.75 16.96
C ILE A 232 1.59 11.30 15.61
N LEU A 233 2.51 11.08 14.69
CA LEU A 233 2.27 10.62 13.34
C LEU A 233 2.63 9.15 13.24
N LEU A 234 1.66 8.30 12.93
CA LEU A 234 1.82 6.86 12.79
C LEU A 234 1.53 6.43 11.35
N SER A 235 2.46 5.74 10.72
CA SER A 235 2.26 5.06 9.44
C SER A 235 3.43 4.13 9.13
N TYR A 236 3.34 3.43 8.00
CA TYR A 236 4.47 2.83 7.30
C TYR A 236 4.73 3.64 6.01
N LEU A 237 5.89 3.45 5.40
CA LEU A 237 6.22 4.08 4.13
C LEU A 237 5.35 3.51 3.01
N ARG A 238 4.55 4.35 2.37
CA ARG A 238 3.72 3.96 1.25
C ARG A 238 4.37 4.29 -0.09
N ASN A 239 4.78 5.53 -0.25
CA ASN A 239 5.53 5.98 -1.41
C ASN A 239 6.37 7.21 -1.04
N GLU A 240 7.21 7.66 -1.97
CA GLU A 240 8.10 8.80 -1.73
C GLU A 240 7.38 10.15 -1.64
N PHE A 241 6.12 10.24 -2.12
CA PHE A 241 5.31 11.46 -2.17
C PHE A 241 4.27 11.53 -1.05
N ASP A 242 4.15 10.52 -0.20
CA ASP A 242 3.24 10.58 0.93
C ASP A 242 3.67 11.64 1.95
N PHE A 243 2.68 12.17 2.70
CA PHE A 243 2.95 13.22 3.67
C PHE A 243 3.86 12.76 4.82
N MET A 244 3.80 11.47 5.18
CA MET A 244 4.66 10.91 6.22
C MET A 244 6.14 10.98 5.83
N ASN A 245 6.47 10.60 4.57
CA ASN A 245 7.83 10.66 4.06
C ASN A 245 8.29 12.12 3.85
N TYR A 246 7.40 12.98 3.37
CA TYR A 246 7.67 14.42 3.27
C TYR A 246 8.03 15.00 4.63
N ARG A 247 7.21 14.74 5.68
CA ARG A 247 7.46 15.24 7.02
C ARG A 247 8.73 14.63 7.65
N TRP A 248 8.98 13.35 7.38
CA TRP A 248 10.22 12.69 7.78
C TRP A 248 11.47 13.40 7.27
N LYS A 249 11.48 13.76 5.98
CA LYS A 249 12.61 14.49 5.37
C LYS A 249 12.76 15.91 5.95
N GLN A 250 11.65 16.62 6.10
CA GLN A 250 11.67 17.97 6.68
C GLN A 250 12.20 18.00 8.12
N SER A 251 11.83 17.03 8.93
CA SER A 251 12.18 16.99 10.35
C SER A 251 13.63 16.58 10.64
N GLU A 252 14.47 16.41 9.64
CA GLU A 252 15.84 15.92 9.81
C GLU A 252 16.70 16.83 10.69
N THR A 253 16.48 18.12 10.65
CA THR A 253 17.20 19.14 11.42
C THR A 253 16.40 19.71 12.58
N GLU A 254 15.19 19.20 12.86
CA GLU A 254 14.32 19.71 13.91
C GLU A 254 14.58 18.98 15.23
N GLU A 255 15.16 19.67 16.21
CA GLU A 255 15.56 19.10 17.51
C GLU A 255 14.37 18.58 18.34
N ARG A 256 13.18 19.19 18.18
CA ARG A 256 11.97 18.84 18.95
C ARG A 256 11.10 17.78 18.28
N VAL A 257 11.62 17.04 17.33
CA VAL A 257 10.93 15.94 16.64
C VAL A 257 11.58 14.61 16.97
N TYR A 258 10.84 13.75 17.65
CA TYR A 258 11.23 12.36 17.87
C TYR A 258 11.00 11.55 16.58
N ARG A 259 12.04 10.93 16.06
CA ARG A 259 11.98 10.18 14.80
C ARG A 259 12.31 8.70 15.06
N SER A 260 11.40 7.83 14.68
CA SER A 260 11.63 6.38 14.75
C SER A 260 11.18 5.70 13.46
N ARG A 261 12.11 5.05 12.77
CA ARG A 261 11.85 4.24 11.59
C ARG A 261 12.32 2.81 11.86
N LYS A 262 11.38 1.86 11.85
CA LYS A 262 11.65 0.47 12.20
C LYS A 262 10.85 -0.48 11.31
N SER A 263 11.41 -1.63 11.00
CA SER A 263 10.68 -2.75 10.40
C SER A 263 9.69 -3.37 11.40
N THR A 264 8.79 -4.21 10.89
CA THR A 264 7.81 -4.91 11.74
C THR A 264 8.50 -5.79 12.80
N TRP A 265 9.54 -6.51 12.42
CA TRP A 265 10.28 -7.42 13.33
C TRP A 265 11.18 -6.69 14.33
N GLU A 266 11.59 -5.45 14.08
CA GLU A 266 12.28 -4.64 15.09
C GLU A 266 11.35 -4.14 16.18
N VAL A 267 10.07 -3.89 15.86
CA VAL A 267 9.06 -3.44 16.83
C VAL A 267 8.38 -4.63 17.52
N ARG A 268 8.20 -5.74 16.81
CA ARG A 268 7.54 -6.98 17.25
C ARG A 268 8.58 -8.09 17.45
N PRO A 269 9.13 -8.27 18.67
CA PRO A 269 10.16 -9.28 18.91
C PRO A 269 9.66 -10.73 18.80
N ASP A 270 8.33 -10.92 18.72
CA ASP A 270 7.68 -12.20 18.41
C ASP A 270 7.62 -12.50 16.90
N LYS A 271 8.13 -11.60 16.06
CA LYS A 271 8.22 -11.73 14.61
C LYS A 271 9.66 -11.65 14.14
N THR A 272 9.96 -12.42 13.12
CA THR A 272 11.23 -12.37 12.39
C THR A 272 10.99 -11.99 10.94
N ARG A 273 12.04 -11.66 10.20
CA ARG A 273 11.92 -11.39 8.77
C ARG A 273 11.44 -12.63 8.00
N GLU A 274 11.78 -13.81 8.48
CA GLU A 274 11.42 -15.11 7.90
C GLU A 274 9.91 -15.37 7.92
N ASP A 275 9.19 -14.84 8.91
CA ASP A 275 7.72 -14.93 8.99
C ASP A 275 7.03 -14.28 7.77
N PHE A 276 7.72 -13.42 7.05
CA PHE A 276 7.23 -12.70 5.88
C PHE A 276 7.79 -13.24 4.56
N ASN A 277 8.49 -14.40 4.57
CA ASN A 277 9.15 -14.94 3.38
C ASN A 277 8.18 -15.11 2.20
N ARG A 278 6.94 -15.57 2.42
CA ARG A 278 5.93 -15.69 1.36
C ARG A 278 5.66 -14.33 0.67
N ALA A 279 5.53 -13.26 1.46
CA ALA A 279 5.32 -11.91 0.90
C ALA A 279 6.54 -11.42 0.12
N PHE A 280 7.76 -11.68 0.62
CA PHE A 280 9.00 -11.35 -0.08
C PHE A 280 9.21 -12.15 -1.37
N LEU A 281 8.75 -13.39 -1.42
CA LEU A 281 8.79 -14.20 -2.63
C LEU A 281 7.77 -13.69 -3.67
N LYS A 282 6.56 -13.32 -3.22
CA LYS A 282 5.50 -12.83 -4.10
C LYS A 282 5.84 -11.45 -4.68
N ASN A 283 6.20 -10.50 -3.84
CA ASN A 283 6.55 -9.13 -4.24
C ASN A 283 7.58 -8.55 -3.27
N PRO A 284 8.88 -8.71 -3.57
CA PRO A 284 9.95 -8.28 -2.67
C PRO A 284 9.96 -6.77 -2.42
N GLU A 285 9.51 -5.97 -3.39
CA GLU A 285 9.43 -4.51 -3.26
C GLU A 285 8.33 -4.12 -2.26
N ASP A 286 7.12 -4.64 -2.45
CA ASP A 286 5.99 -4.34 -1.58
C ASP A 286 6.23 -4.88 -0.17
N ALA A 287 6.78 -6.07 -0.04
CA ALA A 287 7.14 -6.66 1.25
C ALA A 287 8.23 -5.85 1.98
N ALA A 288 9.27 -5.39 1.27
CA ALA A 288 10.31 -4.53 1.85
C ALA A 288 9.72 -3.19 2.32
N ARG A 289 8.82 -2.60 1.54
CA ARG A 289 8.12 -1.36 1.86
C ARG A 289 7.18 -1.53 3.05
N ARG A 290 6.31 -2.53 3.02
CA ARG A 290 5.28 -2.75 4.07
C ARG A 290 5.90 -3.21 5.38
N TYR A 291 6.67 -4.28 5.34
CA TYR A 291 7.19 -4.93 6.55
C TYR A 291 8.60 -4.46 6.93
N GLY A 292 9.47 -4.27 5.94
CA GLY A 292 10.82 -3.75 6.15
C GLY A 292 10.86 -2.24 6.36
N ASN A 293 9.79 -1.54 6.00
CA ASN A 293 9.69 -0.07 6.06
C ASN A 293 10.84 0.62 5.30
N ILE A 294 11.19 0.06 4.16
CA ILE A 294 12.26 0.51 3.27
C ILE A 294 11.64 0.96 1.96
N LEU A 295 11.85 2.23 1.59
CA LEU A 295 11.62 2.66 0.21
C LEU A 295 12.81 2.22 -0.64
N SER A 296 12.54 1.57 -1.75
CA SER A 296 13.57 1.28 -2.72
C SER A 296 13.96 2.60 -3.41
N GLU A 297 15.03 3.22 -2.99
CA GLU A 297 15.65 4.36 -3.69
C GLU A 297 16.36 3.92 -4.98
N ARG A 298 16.42 2.59 -5.23
CA ARG A 298 16.97 2.04 -6.45
C ARG A 298 16.15 2.50 -7.64
N LEU A 299 16.79 3.19 -8.56
CA LEU A 299 16.27 3.49 -9.89
C LEU A 299 15.22 4.62 -10.00
N GLY A 300 15.14 5.55 -9.05
CA GLY A 300 14.29 6.74 -9.18
C GLY A 300 12.79 6.41 -9.36
N ASN A 301 12.16 6.91 -10.42
CA ASN A 301 10.75 6.69 -10.72
C ASN A 301 10.44 5.43 -11.54
N ARG A 302 11.42 4.53 -11.78
CA ARG A 302 11.18 3.27 -12.51
C ARG A 302 10.08 2.46 -11.87
N PHE A 303 9.22 1.86 -12.71
CA PHE A 303 8.13 1.02 -12.25
C PHE A 303 8.63 -0.32 -11.70
N PHE A 304 9.55 -0.99 -12.41
CA PHE A 304 10.23 -2.20 -11.94
C PHE A 304 11.48 -1.83 -11.15
N LYS A 305 11.45 -1.97 -9.83
CA LYS A 305 12.60 -1.69 -8.94
C LYS A 305 13.65 -2.80 -8.94
N TYR A 306 13.28 -3.99 -9.42
CA TYR A 306 14.15 -5.16 -9.61
C TYR A 306 14.09 -5.60 -11.08
N PRO A 307 14.67 -4.81 -12.01
CA PRO A 307 14.59 -5.09 -13.43
C PRO A 307 15.30 -6.40 -13.83
N GLU A 308 16.23 -6.87 -13.01
CA GLU A 308 16.86 -8.18 -13.18
C GLU A 308 15.82 -9.32 -13.19
N LYS A 309 14.72 -9.20 -12.44
CA LYS A 309 13.64 -10.19 -12.42
C LYS A 309 12.92 -10.34 -13.74
N ILE A 310 12.85 -9.27 -14.55
CA ILE A 310 12.28 -9.34 -15.90
C ILE A 310 13.10 -10.26 -16.80
N VAL A 311 14.42 -10.33 -16.59
CA VAL A 311 15.31 -11.14 -17.43
C VAL A 311 15.49 -12.53 -16.84
N GLU A 312 15.61 -12.66 -15.51
CA GLU A 312 15.80 -13.93 -14.81
C GLU A 312 14.61 -14.88 -15.00
N ASN A 313 13.38 -14.33 -15.08
CA ASN A 313 12.16 -15.11 -15.17
C ASN A 313 11.71 -15.37 -16.62
N VAL A 314 12.53 -15.02 -17.61
CA VAL A 314 12.30 -15.43 -19.01
C VAL A 314 12.47 -16.92 -19.12
N ASN A 315 11.47 -17.59 -19.68
CA ASN A 315 11.59 -19.02 -20.01
C ASN A 315 12.46 -19.19 -21.28
N LEU A 316 13.72 -19.57 -21.08
CA LEU A 316 14.70 -19.72 -22.16
C LEU A 316 14.48 -20.97 -23.01
N GLU A 317 13.66 -21.93 -22.57
CA GLU A 317 13.28 -23.11 -23.32
C GLU A 317 12.19 -22.83 -24.36
N ARG A 318 11.56 -21.64 -24.24
CA ARG A 318 10.49 -21.19 -25.14
C ARG A 318 11.02 -20.21 -26.18
N GLU A 319 10.47 -20.32 -27.37
CA GLU A 319 10.70 -19.39 -28.47
C GLU A 319 9.38 -18.70 -28.89
N ALA A 320 9.50 -17.56 -29.58
CA ALA A 320 8.37 -16.95 -30.25
C ALA A 320 7.75 -17.93 -31.27
N PRO A 321 6.41 -18.03 -31.33
CA PRO A 321 5.73 -18.95 -32.24
C PRO A 321 5.80 -18.54 -33.72
N TYR A 322 6.41 -17.41 -34.01
CA TYR A 322 6.58 -16.83 -35.35
C TYR A 322 7.98 -16.22 -35.48
N ILE A 323 8.33 -15.77 -36.67
CA ILE A 323 9.63 -15.12 -36.94
C ILE A 323 9.42 -13.61 -37.09
N GLY A 324 10.25 -12.82 -36.40
CA GLY A 324 10.24 -11.36 -36.42
C GLY A 324 9.90 -10.73 -35.06
N ASN A 325 10.36 -9.51 -34.84
CA ASN A 325 10.06 -8.75 -33.62
C ASN A 325 8.99 -7.67 -33.88
N ILE A 326 8.91 -7.14 -35.10
CA ILE A 326 7.93 -6.16 -35.54
C ILE A 326 7.25 -6.73 -36.77
N ILE A 327 5.93 -6.78 -36.75
CA ILE A 327 5.09 -7.34 -37.82
C ILE A 327 4.35 -6.20 -38.52
N HIS A 328 4.52 -6.06 -39.82
CA HIS A 328 3.67 -5.18 -40.61
C HIS A 328 2.25 -5.72 -40.65
N VAL A 329 1.25 -4.85 -40.42
CA VAL A 329 -0.15 -5.28 -40.38
C VAL A 329 -0.58 -5.90 -41.72
N ALA A 330 -0.02 -5.45 -42.84
CA ALA A 330 -0.26 -6.03 -44.15
C ALA A 330 0.14 -7.51 -44.24
N ASP A 331 1.21 -7.90 -43.52
CA ASP A 331 1.74 -9.28 -43.53
C ASP A 331 1.11 -10.15 -42.44
N LEU A 332 0.33 -9.57 -41.53
CA LEU A 332 -0.21 -10.25 -40.34
C LEU A 332 -1.02 -11.50 -40.66
N ASN A 333 -1.79 -11.48 -41.74
CA ASN A 333 -2.64 -12.59 -42.18
C ASN A 333 -1.88 -13.65 -42.96
N GLU A 334 -0.66 -13.36 -43.45
CA GLU A 334 0.24 -14.27 -44.11
C GLU A 334 1.29 -14.86 -43.17
N LEU A 335 1.30 -14.40 -41.90
CA LEU A 335 2.27 -14.82 -40.89
C LEU A 335 2.23 -16.33 -40.69
N GLU A 336 3.38 -16.97 -40.93
CA GLU A 336 3.57 -18.37 -40.67
C GLU A 336 3.91 -18.62 -39.20
N PHE A 337 3.07 -19.40 -38.55
CA PHE A 337 3.34 -19.87 -37.20
C PHE A 337 4.10 -21.20 -37.24
N LYS A 338 5.01 -21.36 -36.29
CA LYS A 338 5.70 -22.61 -36.05
C LYS A 338 4.70 -23.75 -35.82
N SER A 339 5.04 -24.95 -36.24
CA SER A 339 4.16 -26.13 -36.24
C SER A 339 3.62 -26.49 -34.86
N TRP A 340 4.38 -26.19 -33.80
CA TRP A 340 4.00 -26.46 -32.43
C TRP A 340 2.98 -25.43 -31.84
N PHE A 341 2.79 -24.27 -32.49
CA PHE A 341 1.85 -23.27 -32.05
C PHE A 341 0.41 -23.66 -32.38
N ARG A 342 -0.25 -24.24 -31.41
CA ARG A 342 -1.65 -24.69 -31.48
C ARG A 342 -2.35 -24.35 -30.16
N PRO A 343 -3.70 -24.26 -30.12
CA PRO A 343 -4.41 -24.18 -28.89
C PRO A 343 -4.11 -25.37 -27.98
N PHE A 344 -4.18 -25.17 -26.65
CA PHE A 344 -4.00 -26.28 -25.72
C PHE A 344 -5.23 -27.18 -25.78
N SER A 345 -5.15 -28.20 -26.61
CA SER A 345 -6.21 -29.13 -26.98
C SER A 345 -5.61 -30.51 -27.15
N ILE A 346 -6.44 -31.52 -27.37
CA ILE A 346 -6.02 -32.90 -27.69
C ILE A 346 -5.00 -32.93 -28.82
N GLN A 347 -5.10 -32.06 -29.84
CA GLN A 347 -4.16 -31.98 -30.94
C GLN A 347 -2.75 -31.50 -30.53
N ARG A 348 -2.67 -30.57 -29.56
CA ARG A 348 -1.38 -30.14 -28.99
C ARG A 348 -0.76 -31.25 -28.16
N LEU A 349 -1.58 -32.01 -27.43
CA LEU A 349 -1.17 -33.19 -26.70
C LEU A 349 -0.56 -34.24 -27.62
N ASP A 350 -1.17 -34.50 -28.79
CA ASP A 350 -0.66 -35.43 -29.77
C ASP A 350 0.68 -34.98 -30.35
N TYR A 351 0.85 -33.70 -30.61
CA TYR A 351 2.14 -33.14 -31.04
C TYR A 351 3.24 -33.26 -29.99
N LEU A 352 2.91 -32.98 -28.72
CA LEU A 352 3.86 -33.17 -27.63
C LEU A 352 4.20 -34.64 -27.40
N LYS A 353 3.25 -35.55 -27.59
CA LYS A 353 3.48 -37.01 -27.59
C LYS A 353 4.38 -37.46 -28.73
N GLU A 354 4.23 -36.90 -29.93
CA GLU A 354 5.12 -37.17 -31.07
C GLU A 354 6.55 -36.69 -30.83
N LEU A 355 6.73 -35.53 -30.15
CA LEU A 355 8.05 -35.05 -29.74
C LEU A 355 8.71 -35.97 -28.70
N ASN A 356 7.89 -36.58 -27.83
CA ASN A 356 8.35 -37.35 -26.67
C ASN A 356 8.47 -38.85 -26.89
N THR A 357 8.18 -39.38 -28.07
CA THR A 357 8.38 -40.80 -28.38
C THR A 357 9.84 -41.24 -28.25
N ARG A 358 10.77 -40.34 -27.92
CA ARG A 358 12.20 -40.58 -27.82
C ARG A 358 12.74 -40.82 -26.41
N LYS A 359 11.94 -40.55 -25.32
CA LYS A 359 12.41 -40.74 -23.93
C LYS A 359 11.27 -41.10 -22.95
N PRO A 360 11.30 -42.30 -22.34
CA PRO A 360 10.22 -42.80 -21.47
C PRO A 360 10.00 -42.02 -20.16
N ASP A 361 11.02 -41.34 -19.62
CA ASP A 361 10.93 -40.59 -18.37
C ASP A 361 10.21 -39.24 -18.53
N GLU A 362 9.97 -38.79 -19.76
CA GLU A 362 9.29 -37.54 -20.08
C GLU A 362 7.75 -37.69 -20.16
N GLU A 363 7.21 -38.91 -20.05
CA GLU A 363 5.77 -39.16 -20.12
C GLU A 363 5.03 -38.58 -18.88
N ILE A 364 5.68 -38.56 -17.73
CA ILE A 364 5.13 -37.98 -16.49
C ILE A 364 5.12 -36.46 -16.58
N GLU A 365 6.20 -35.89 -17.09
CA GLU A 365 6.32 -34.43 -17.29
C GLU A 365 5.30 -33.93 -18.32
N LEU A 366 5.05 -34.74 -19.37
CA LEU A 366 4.04 -34.43 -20.38
C LEU A 366 2.62 -34.43 -19.80
N LYS A 367 2.25 -35.42 -18.97
CA LYS A 367 0.95 -35.51 -18.32
C LYS A 367 0.73 -34.34 -17.34
N LEU A 368 1.78 -33.93 -16.65
CA LEU A 368 1.74 -32.74 -15.79
C LEU A 368 1.53 -31.46 -16.60
N LEU A 369 2.23 -31.32 -17.72
CA LEU A 369 2.07 -30.19 -18.63
C LEU A 369 0.66 -30.16 -19.25
N GLU A 370 0.14 -31.34 -19.65
CA GLU A 370 -1.23 -31.53 -20.13
C GLU A 370 -2.27 -31.04 -19.11
N ALA A 371 -2.14 -31.49 -17.86
CA ALA A 371 -3.06 -31.15 -16.81
C ALA A 371 -3.01 -29.65 -16.45
N ARG A 372 -1.83 -29.02 -16.56
CA ARG A 372 -1.68 -27.58 -16.29
C ARG A 372 -2.42 -26.68 -17.27
N HIS A 373 -2.56 -27.09 -18.52
CA HIS A 373 -3.05 -26.26 -19.61
C HIS A 373 -4.34 -26.82 -20.26
N ALA A 374 -4.91 -27.91 -19.73
CA ALA A 374 -6.13 -28.50 -20.27
C ALA A 374 -7.33 -27.55 -20.08
N ASP A 375 -8.24 -27.62 -21.05
CA ASP A 375 -9.55 -26.95 -21.02
C ASP A 375 -9.53 -25.45 -20.67
N THR A 376 -8.51 -24.73 -21.19
CA THR A 376 -8.32 -23.32 -20.90
C THR A 376 -8.90 -22.40 -21.97
N GLN A 377 -9.32 -21.20 -21.56
CA GLN A 377 -9.73 -20.12 -22.46
C GLN A 377 -8.54 -19.19 -22.75
N TYR A 378 -8.55 -18.57 -23.93
CA TYR A 378 -7.52 -17.64 -24.37
C TYR A 378 -8.02 -16.21 -24.37
N PHE A 379 -7.18 -15.27 -23.97
CA PHE A 379 -7.51 -13.86 -23.84
C PHE A 379 -6.59 -13.01 -24.71
N ILE A 380 -7.18 -12.12 -25.49
CA ILE A 380 -6.46 -11.20 -26.37
C ILE A 380 -6.64 -9.78 -25.86
N HIS A 381 -5.57 -9.02 -25.79
CA HIS A 381 -5.64 -7.58 -25.64
C HIS A 381 -4.91 -6.86 -26.78
N LEU A 382 -5.53 -5.78 -27.24
CA LEU A 382 -5.06 -4.93 -28.32
C LEU A 382 -4.81 -3.53 -27.77
N ASP A 383 -3.59 -3.05 -27.87
CA ASP A 383 -3.28 -1.64 -27.74
C ASP A 383 -2.99 -1.07 -29.12
N LEU A 384 -3.94 -0.28 -29.64
CA LEU A 384 -3.92 0.20 -31.01
C LEU A 384 -3.85 1.72 -30.99
N ALA A 385 -2.67 2.28 -31.21
CA ALA A 385 -2.46 3.71 -31.31
C ALA A 385 -3.16 4.28 -32.56
N LYS A 386 -3.74 5.48 -32.44
CA LYS A 386 -4.17 6.28 -33.61
C LYS A 386 -2.96 6.96 -34.21
N GLY A 387 -2.66 6.62 -35.47
CA GLY A 387 -1.58 7.22 -36.23
C GLY A 387 -1.54 8.74 -36.14
N LYS A 388 -0.50 9.25 -35.48
CA LYS A 388 -0.02 10.62 -35.67
C LYS A 388 1.20 10.58 -36.55
N GLU A 389 1.48 11.64 -37.29
CA GLU A 389 2.68 11.75 -38.11
C GLU A 389 3.93 11.34 -37.31
N GLY A 390 4.49 10.17 -37.61
CA GLY A 390 5.69 9.67 -36.94
C GLY A 390 5.77 8.16 -36.71
N GLY A 391 4.74 7.38 -37.09
CA GLY A 391 4.80 5.92 -37.12
C GLY A 391 4.46 5.27 -35.78
N ASP A 392 3.22 5.44 -35.32
CA ASP A 392 2.74 4.74 -34.14
C ASP A 392 2.67 3.23 -34.40
N CYS A 393 3.20 2.45 -33.46
CA CYS A 393 3.08 1.00 -33.42
C CYS A 393 1.84 0.64 -32.61
N GLY A 394 1.35 -0.58 -32.75
CA GLY A 394 0.36 -1.17 -31.86
C GLY A 394 0.89 -2.45 -31.24
N GLY A 395 0.22 -2.94 -30.22
CA GLY A 395 0.50 -4.21 -29.57
C GLY A 395 -0.67 -5.18 -29.65
N ILE A 396 -0.35 -6.46 -29.80
CA ILE A 396 -1.30 -7.57 -29.62
C ILE A 396 -0.67 -8.67 -28.79
N ALA A 397 -1.36 -9.11 -27.75
CA ALA A 397 -0.95 -10.24 -26.93
C ALA A 397 -2.06 -11.28 -26.82
N LEU A 398 -1.67 -12.56 -26.82
CA LEU A 398 -2.53 -13.70 -26.51
C LEU A 398 -1.98 -14.41 -25.29
N VAL A 399 -2.81 -14.61 -24.30
CA VAL A 399 -2.45 -15.32 -23.07
C VAL A 399 -3.52 -16.36 -22.70
N HIS A 400 -3.14 -17.32 -21.87
CA HIS A 400 -4.09 -18.17 -21.17
C HIS A 400 -3.64 -18.45 -19.73
N PRO A 401 -4.58 -18.68 -18.79
CA PRO A 401 -4.26 -19.10 -17.43
C PRO A 401 -3.91 -20.59 -17.41
N TYR A 402 -3.07 -20.99 -16.44
CA TYR A 402 -2.75 -22.39 -16.18
C TYR A 402 -2.52 -22.63 -14.69
N LEU A 403 -2.79 -23.84 -14.22
CA LEU A 403 -2.45 -24.26 -12.86
C LEU A 403 -0.94 -24.43 -12.74
N ILE A 404 -0.32 -23.80 -11.74
CA ILE A 404 1.13 -23.93 -11.50
C ILE A 404 1.48 -25.37 -11.15
N ASN A 405 0.67 -25.97 -10.28
CA ASN A 405 0.73 -27.40 -9.97
C ASN A 405 -0.68 -27.98 -9.94
N PRO A 406 -1.04 -28.88 -10.84
CA PRO A 406 -2.36 -29.53 -10.84
C PRO A 406 -2.65 -30.39 -9.61
N GLU A 407 -1.61 -30.84 -8.90
CA GLU A 407 -1.73 -31.68 -7.69
C GLU A 407 -1.83 -30.85 -6.41
N ASP A 408 -1.51 -29.56 -6.49
CA ASP A 408 -1.52 -28.62 -5.36
C ASP A 408 -2.14 -27.28 -5.80
N GLU A 409 -3.46 -27.18 -5.69
CA GLU A 409 -4.23 -26.00 -6.09
C GLU A 409 -3.85 -24.76 -5.26
N ASP A 410 -3.30 -24.93 -4.05
CA ASP A 410 -2.82 -23.83 -3.20
C ASP A 410 -1.63 -23.07 -3.82
N MET A 411 -0.93 -23.65 -4.78
CA MET A 411 0.12 -22.96 -5.54
C MET A 411 -0.44 -21.90 -6.51
N GLY A 412 -1.72 -21.94 -6.79
CA GLY A 412 -2.45 -20.91 -7.52
C GLY A 412 -2.28 -20.97 -9.04
N VAL A 413 -2.75 -19.91 -9.71
CA VAL A 413 -2.79 -19.79 -11.17
C VAL A 413 -1.60 -18.98 -11.68
N GLY A 414 -0.98 -19.45 -12.76
CA GLY A 414 -0.03 -18.72 -13.60
C GLY A 414 -0.68 -18.25 -14.90
N ILE A 415 -0.01 -17.36 -15.59
CA ILE A 415 -0.40 -16.90 -16.94
C ILE A 415 0.69 -17.31 -17.94
N TYR A 416 0.27 -17.91 -19.03
CA TYR A 416 1.13 -18.30 -20.12
C TYR A 416 0.96 -17.32 -21.29
N LEU A 417 2.04 -16.67 -21.70
CA LEU A 417 2.07 -15.78 -22.85
C LEU A 417 2.25 -16.60 -24.14
N ASP A 418 1.17 -16.85 -24.85
CA ASP A 418 1.20 -17.63 -26.10
C ASP A 418 1.94 -16.92 -27.20
N PHE A 419 1.58 -15.65 -27.44
CA PHE A 419 2.37 -14.74 -28.25
C PHE A 419 2.17 -13.27 -27.83
N VAL A 420 3.13 -12.46 -28.21
CA VAL A 420 3.04 -11.00 -28.21
C VAL A 420 3.71 -10.45 -29.45
N MET A 421 3.12 -9.43 -30.07
CA MET A 421 3.65 -8.82 -31.29
C MET A 421 3.56 -7.30 -31.20
N GLN A 422 4.62 -6.63 -31.67
CA GLN A 422 4.54 -5.21 -32.02
C GLN A 422 4.06 -5.11 -33.47
N LEU A 423 2.97 -4.39 -33.69
CA LEU A 423 2.38 -4.16 -34.98
C LEU A 423 2.83 -2.81 -35.55
N LYS A 424 3.15 -2.78 -36.84
CA LYS A 424 3.48 -1.55 -37.56
C LYS A 424 2.51 -1.37 -38.72
N GLY A 425 1.90 -0.20 -38.80
CA GLY A 425 0.99 0.17 -39.90
C GLY A 425 1.74 0.63 -41.14
N ASP A 426 1.08 0.56 -42.29
CA ASP A 426 1.55 1.17 -43.52
C ASP A 426 1.28 2.67 -43.48
N ARG A 427 2.30 3.47 -43.77
CA ARG A 427 2.24 4.94 -43.73
C ARG A 427 1.78 5.55 -42.39
N GLY A 428 1.95 4.77 -41.29
CA GLY A 428 1.61 5.22 -39.93
C GLY A 428 0.16 4.94 -39.50
N GLU A 429 -0.63 4.23 -40.29
CA GLU A 429 -1.99 3.83 -39.91
C GLU A 429 -2.11 2.31 -39.79
N LEU A 430 -2.72 1.84 -38.70
CA LEU A 430 -3.02 0.42 -38.48
C LEU A 430 -4.35 0.07 -39.18
N ASP A 431 -4.34 -0.97 -40.01
CA ASP A 431 -5.53 -1.51 -40.63
C ASP A 431 -6.27 -2.45 -39.66
N PHE A 432 -7.36 -1.96 -39.06
CA PHE A 432 -8.15 -2.70 -38.10
C PHE A 432 -8.90 -3.89 -38.72
N GLU A 433 -9.16 -3.88 -40.03
CA GLU A 433 -9.79 -5.00 -40.71
C GLU A 433 -8.85 -6.20 -40.80
N LEU A 434 -7.59 -5.96 -41.10
CA LEU A 434 -6.58 -7.01 -41.13
C LEU A 434 -6.34 -7.60 -39.74
N ILE A 435 -6.33 -6.77 -38.70
CA ILE A 435 -6.19 -7.23 -37.30
C ILE A 435 -7.40 -8.07 -36.90
N ARG A 436 -8.61 -7.63 -37.21
CA ARG A 436 -9.83 -8.40 -36.97
C ARG A 436 -9.83 -9.74 -37.70
N THR A 437 -9.42 -9.76 -38.97
CA THR A 437 -9.29 -10.97 -39.77
C THR A 437 -8.30 -11.94 -39.13
N PHE A 438 -7.21 -11.44 -38.59
CA PHE A 438 -6.24 -12.25 -37.85
C PHE A 438 -6.86 -12.90 -36.61
N ILE A 439 -7.66 -12.17 -35.84
CA ILE A 439 -8.37 -12.74 -34.68
C ILE A 439 -9.34 -13.85 -35.10
N PHE A 440 -10.10 -13.66 -36.19
CA PHE A 440 -10.94 -14.72 -36.75
C PHE A 440 -10.13 -15.93 -37.18
N LYS A 441 -8.94 -15.74 -37.75
CA LYS A 441 -8.04 -16.81 -38.13
C LYS A 441 -7.54 -17.62 -36.93
N LEU A 442 -7.26 -16.97 -35.79
CA LEU A 442 -6.95 -17.66 -34.53
C LEU A 442 -8.14 -18.49 -34.05
N HIS A 443 -9.34 -17.91 -34.05
CA HIS A 443 -10.57 -18.61 -33.65
C HIS A 443 -10.84 -19.84 -34.55
N THR A 444 -10.73 -19.70 -35.87
CA THR A 444 -10.87 -20.81 -36.81
C THR A 444 -9.76 -21.85 -36.66
N ARG A 445 -8.60 -21.48 -36.17
CA ARG A 445 -7.48 -22.39 -35.87
C ARG A 445 -7.73 -23.22 -34.60
N GLY A 446 -8.83 -22.98 -33.89
CA GLY A 446 -9.29 -23.72 -32.73
C GLY A 446 -8.91 -23.13 -31.38
N PHE A 447 -8.45 -21.88 -31.31
CA PHE A 447 -8.27 -21.19 -30.03
C PHE A 447 -9.64 -20.84 -29.43
N PRO A 448 -10.01 -21.40 -28.26
CA PRO A 448 -11.24 -21.02 -27.56
C PRO A 448 -11.04 -19.64 -26.92
N ILE A 449 -11.39 -18.58 -27.67
CA ILE A 449 -11.20 -17.19 -27.25
C ILE A 449 -12.29 -16.83 -26.24
N GLY A 450 -11.89 -16.66 -24.96
CA GLY A 450 -12.77 -16.25 -23.86
C GLY A 450 -13.16 -14.77 -23.95
N ALA A 451 -12.19 -13.91 -24.28
CA ALA A 451 -12.46 -12.50 -24.55
C ALA A 451 -11.37 -11.84 -25.40
N VAL A 452 -11.79 -10.81 -26.16
CA VAL A 452 -10.91 -9.84 -26.80
C VAL A 452 -11.14 -8.48 -26.17
N THR A 453 -10.07 -7.84 -25.71
CA THR A 453 -10.15 -6.50 -25.12
C THR A 453 -9.31 -5.51 -25.92
N ALA A 454 -9.67 -4.22 -25.88
CA ALA A 454 -8.92 -3.16 -26.54
C ALA A 454 -9.02 -1.85 -25.74
N ASP A 455 -7.95 -1.05 -25.75
CA ASP A 455 -7.87 0.15 -24.88
C ASP A 455 -8.66 1.34 -25.42
N SER A 456 -8.70 1.63 -26.69
CA SER A 456 -9.11 2.93 -27.17
C SER A 456 -10.52 3.01 -27.75
N PHE A 457 -11.09 4.23 -27.71
CA PHE A 457 -12.34 4.60 -28.36
C PHE A 457 -12.37 4.29 -29.87
N GLY A 458 -11.22 4.25 -30.56
CA GLY A 458 -11.09 3.84 -31.95
C GLY A 458 -11.39 2.37 -32.23
N SER A 459 -11.42 1.53 -31.19
CA SER A 459 -11.67 0.08 -31.29
C SER A 459 -13.16 -0.30 -31.18
N ILE A 460 -14.07 0.67 -30.99
CA ILE A 460 -15.52 0.39 -30.78
C ILE A 460 -16.10 -0.41 -31.94
N GLU A 461 -15.82 0.00 -33.17
CA GLU A 461 -16.33 -0.69 -34.36
C GLU A 461 -15.81 -2.13 -34.44
N MET A 462 -14.52 -2.32 -34.16
CA MET A 462 -13.91 -3.65 -34.14
C MET A 462 -14.55 -4.54 -33.08
N ILE A 463 -14.77 -4.02 -31.86
CA ILE A 463 -15.43 -4.74 -30.76
C ILE A 463 -16.87 -5.12 -31.16
N GLN A 464 -17.63 -4.23 -31.77
CA GLN A 464 -18.99 -4.52 -32.23
C GLN A 464 -19.00 -5.62 -33.28
N LEU A 465 -18.06 -5.59 -34.23
CA LEU A 465 -17.96 -6.60 -35.28
C LEU A 465 -17.51 -7.96 -34.73
N LEU A 466 -16.61 -8.00 -33.77
CA LEU A 466 -16.23 -9.24 -33.06
C LEU A 466 -17.42 -9.84 -32.33
N LYS A 467 -18.17 -9.04 -31.57
CA LYS A 467 -19.41 -9.49 -30.89
C LYS A 467 -20.45 -10.04 -31.87
N LYS A 468 -20.68 -9.36 -33.00
CA LYS A 468 -21.61 -9.80 -34.05
C LYS A 468 -21.23 -11.18 -34.60
N ASN A 469 -19.98 -11.53 -34.58
CA ASN A 469 -19.45 -12.83 -35.02
C ASN A 469 -19.24 -13.84 -33.88
N GLY A 470 -19.85 -13.61 -32.71
CA GLY A 470 -19.88 -14.56 -31.62
C GLY A 470 -18.62 -14.56 -30.73
N ILE A 471 -17.70 -13.62 -30.92
CA ILE A 471 -16.50 -13.47 -30.06
C ILE A 471 -16.84 -12.45 -28.96
N ASN A 472 -16.66 -12.84 -27.70
CA ASN A 472 -16.78 -11.90 -26.58
C ASN A 472 -15.70 -10.82 -26.71
N ALA A 473 -16.08 -9.56 -26.72
CA ALA A 473 -15.14 -8.45 -26.87
C ALA A 473 -15.60 -7.23 -26.06
N GLU A 474 -14.69 -6.51 -25.42
CA GLU A 474 -15.02 -5.35 -24.60
C GLU A 474 -13.89 -4.31 -24.58
N LEU A 475 -14.21 -3.09 -24.12
CA LEU A 475 -13.21 -2.06 -23.88
C LEU A 475 -12.58 -2.30 -22.50
N LEU A 476 -11.26 -2.32 -22.47
CA LEU A 476 -10.46 -2.38 -21.26
C LEU A 476 -9.30 -1.38 -21.39
N SER A 477 -9.27 -0.35 -20.57
CA SER A 477 -8.18 0.62 -20.57
C SER A 477 -7.16 0.28 -19.50
N VAL A 478 -5.92 0.06 -19.94
CA VAL A 478 -4.76 -0.19 -19.07
C VAL A 478 -4.24 1.11 -18.43
N ASP A 479 -4.52 2.25 -19.05
CA ASP A 479 -4.06 3.57 -18.62
C ASP A 479 -4.91 4.23 -17.51
N ARG A 480 -6.06 3.69 -17.16
CA ARG A 480 -6.94 4.32 -16.15
C ARG A 480 -6.42 4.18 -14.75
N THR A 481 -5.84 3.04 -14.44
CA THR A 481 -5.23 2.71 -13.14
C THR A 481 -3.92 1.97 -13.39
N ASP A 482 -3.07 1.87 -12.38
CA ASP A 482 -1.86 1.06 -12.47
C ASP A 482 -2.09 -0.44 -12.20
N GLU A 483 -3.34 -0.86 -11.98
CA GLU A 483 -3.72 -2.20 -11.56
C GLU A 483 -3.23 -3.32 -12.50
N ALA A 484 -3.45 -3.16 -13.82
CA ALA A 484 -3.02 -4.14 -14.81
C ALA A 484 -1.50 -4.34 -14.79
N TYR A 485 -0.76 -3.25 -14.64
CA TYR A 485 0.70 -3.29 -14.53
C TYR A 485 1.19 -3.84 -13.19
N GLN A 486 0.52 -3.51 -12.08
CA GLN A 486 0.85 -4.07 -10.77
C GLN A 486 0.66 -5.59 -10.78
N THR A 487 -0.46 -6.06 -11.33
CA THR A 487 -0.75 -7.49 -11.50
C THR A 487 0.32 -8.18 -12.34
N THR A 488 0.69 -7.60 -13.50
CA THR A 488 1.75 -8.14 -14.36
C THR A 488 3.09 -8.18 -13.64
N LYS A 489 3.44 -7.12 -12.90
CA LYS A 489 4.67 -7.07 -12.08
C LYS A 489 4.69 -8.15 -11.01
N GLU A 490 3.59 -8.37 -10.31
CA GLU A 490 3.48 -9.43 -9.30
C GLU A 490 3.67 -10.82 -9.91
N LEU A 491 3.08 -11.08 -11.06
CA LEU A 491 3.26 -12.35 -11.76
C LEU A 491 4.70 -12.54 -12.24
N ILE A 492 5.35 -11.50 -12.76
CA ILE A 492 6.76 -11.55 -13.13
C ILE A 492 7.62 -11.82 -11.89
N TYR A 493 7.46 -11.07 -10.81
CA TYR A 493 8.27 -11.20 -9.60
C TYR A 493 8.11 -12.54 -8.90
N SER A 494 6.91 -13.13 -8.94
CA SER A 494 6.60 -14.44 -8.37
C SER A 494 6.86 -15.61 -9.33
N ASN A 495 7.40 -15.35 -10.52
CA ASN A 495 7.63 -16.34 -11.58
C ASN A 495 6.34 -17.10 -11.98
N ARG A 496 5.23 -16.38 -12.03
CA ARG A 496 3.90 -16.88 -12.40
C ARG A 496 3.44 -16.43 -13.79
N LEU A 497 4.18 -15.54 -14.45
CA LEU A 497 4.04 -15.23 -15.87
C LEU A 497 5.08 -16.05 -16.65
N ASP A 498 4.64 -17.01 -17.43
CA ASP A 498 5.51 -17.78 -18.31
C ASP A 498 5.62 -17.10 -19.68
N TYR A 499 6.78 -16.51 -19.97
CA TYR A 499 7.02 -15.77 -21.21
C TYR A 499 8.40 -16.04 -21.78
N TYR A 500 8.47 -16.05 -23.10
CA TYR A 500 9.70 -16.26 -23.86
C TYR A 500 10.47 -14.95 -24.06
N LYS A 501 11.72 -15.06 -24.51
CA LYS A 501 12.55 -13.90 -24.82
C LYS A 501 12.00 -13.12 -26.01
N TYR A 502 11.35 -11.99 -25.75
CA TYR A 502 10.89 -11.04 -26.76
C TYR A 502 11.49 -9.66 -26.49
N PRO A 503 12.50 -9.24 -27.31
CA PRO A 503 13.32 -8.06 -26.99
C PRO A 503 12.53 -6.77 -26.77
N VAL A 504 11.43 -6.57 -27.53
CA VAL A 504 10.59 -5.37 -27.41
C VAL A 504 9.90 -5.34 -26.05
N LEU A 505 9.27 -6.44 -25.62
CA LEU A 505 8.62 -6.53 -24.31
C LEU A 505 9.62 -6.30 -23.18
N LEU A 506 10.78 -6.95 -23.24
CA LEU A 506 11.80 -6.83 -22.19
C LEU A 506 12.31 -5.39 -22.07
N ARG A 507 12.49 -4.69 -23.20
CA ARG A 507 12.89 -3.28 -23.24
C ARG A 507 11.81 -2.41 -22.63
N GLU A 508 10.56 -2.52 -23.10
CA GLU A 508 9.44 -1.73 -22.62
C GLU A 508 9.25 -1.89 -21.09
N LEU A 509 9.15 -3.14 -20.60
CA LEU A 509 9.03 -3.40 -19.15
C LEU A 509 10.17 -2.78 -18.34
N ASN A 510 11.41 -2.83 -18.86
CA ASN A 510 12.57 -2.25 -18.18
C ASN A 510 12.55 -0.71 -18.17
N GLU A 511 11.92 -0.07 -19.13
CA GLU A 511 11.87 1.38 -19.28
C GLU A 511 10.67 2.03 -18.55
N LEU A 512 9.66 1.25 -18.16
CA LEU A 512 8.46 1.77 -17.49
C LEU A 512 8.77 2.62 -16.24
N ILE A 513 8.07 3.73 -16.11
CA ILE A 513 8.17 4.66 -14.98
C ILE A 513 6.81 4.92 -14.33
N ASN A 514 6.83 5.31 -13.05
CA ASN A 514 5.65 5.81 -12.37
C ASN A 514 5.51 7.32 -12.61
N VAL A 515 4.35 7.73 -13.11
CA VAL A 515 3.98 9.13 -13.31
C VAL A 515 2.59 9.36 -12.71
N ASP A 516 2.47 10.13 -11.65
CA ASP A 516 1.19 10.56 -11.03
C ASP A 516 0.12 9.46 -10.90
N ARG A 517 0.46 8.28 -10.38
CA ARG A 517 -0.40 7.09 -10.23
C ARG A 517 -0.68 6.33 -11.53
N LYS A 518 0.06 6.57 -12.58
CA LYS A 518 0.01 5.84 -13.84
C LYS A 518 1.36 5.21 -14.11
N VAL A 519 1.36 4.20 -14.93
CA VAL A 519 2.56 3.61 -15.49
C VAL A 519 2.73 4.11 -16.91
N ASP A 520 3.89 4.69 -17.21
CA ASP A 520 4.18 5.28 -18.50
C ASP A 520 5.63 4.99 -18.94
N HIS A 521 5.98 5.38 -20.14
CA HIS A 521 7.35 5.32 -20.66
C HIS A 521 8.04 6.68 -20.47
N PRO A 522 9.39 6.74 -20.33
CA PRO A 522 10.08 8.02 -20.21
C PRO A 522 9.96 8.85 -21.48
N GLU A 523 9.72 10.15 -21.34
CA GLU A 523 9.78 11.08 -22.46
C GLU A 523 11.20 11.18 -23.03
N VAL A 524 11.32 11.55 -24.29
CA VAL A 524 12.62 11.70 -25.00
C VAL A 524 13.61 12.59 -24.21
N SER A 525 13.12 13.63 -23.54
CA SER A 525 13.93 14.53 -22.70
C SER A 525 14.58 13.86 -21.47
N GLN A 526 14.07 12.70 -21.03
CA GLN A 526 14.59 11.96 -19.87
C GLN A 526 15.60 10.87 -20.28
N ARG A 527 15.83 10.68 -21.58
CA ARG A 527 16.71 9.64 -22.10
C ARG A 527 18.18 10.05 -22.03
N ARG A 528 19.06 9.11 -21.73
CA ARG A 528 20.46 9.36 -21.40
C ARG A 528 21.40 9.40 -22.62
N SER A 529 20.99 8.89 -23.77
CA SER A 529 21.82 8.82 -24.98
C SER A 529 21.11 9.37 -26.22
N ILE A 530 21.89 9.75 -27.26
CA ILE A 530 21.35 10.21 -28.55
C ILE A 530 20.61 9.07 -29.28
N GLU A 531 21.05 7.82 -29.11
CA GLU A 531 20.40 6.64 -29.66
C GLU A 531 19.06 6.37 -28.99
N GLU A 532 19.00 6.49 -27.66
CA GLU A 532 17.76 6.42 -26.89
C GLU A 532 16.80 7.57 -27.19
N ALA A 533 17.32 8.77 -27.51
CA ALA A 533 16.51 9.93 -27.84
C ALA A 533 15.84 9.84 -29.23
N ASN A 534 16.38 9.05 -30.14
CA ASN A 534 15.81 8.85 -31.47
C ASN A 534 14.71 7.77 -31.49
N ASP A 535 14.67 6.89 -30.50
CA ASP A 535 13.59 5.92 -30.31
C ASP A 535 12.52 6.56 -29.40
N LYS A 536 11.36 6.87 -29.96
CA LYS A 536 10.26 7.57 -29.26
C LYS A 536 9.64 6.75 -28.12
N GLY A 537 10.22 5.67 -27.69
CA GLY A 537 9.69 4.79 -26.66
C GLY A 537 8.22 4.42 -26.91
N SER A 538 7.92 3.18 -26.75
CA SER A 538 6.56 2.65 -26.86
C SER A 538 6.29 1.82 -25.62
N LYS A 539 5.05 1.67 -25.24
CA LYS A 539 4.60 0.71 -24.26
C LYS A 539 3.46 -0.18 -24.81
N ASP A 540 3.21 -0.11 -26.11
CA ASP A 540 2.09 -0.79 -26.77
C ASP A 540 2.13 -2.31 -26.56
N VAL A 541 3.34 -2.88 -26.54
CA VAL A 541 3.55 -4.31 -26.30
C VAL A 541 3.33 -4.66 -24.83
N SER A 542 3.82 -3.85 -23.90
CA SER A 542 3.63 -4.05 -22.47
C SER A 542 2.19 -3.77 -22.04
N ASP A 543 1.51 -2.80 -22.66
CA ASP A 543 0.08 -2.56 -22.47
C ASP A 543 -0.74 -3.76 -22.95
N SER A 544 -0.41 -4.31 -24.13
CA SER A 544 -1.14 -5.47 -24.64
C SER A 544 -0.98 -6.71 -23.75
N VAL A 545 0.21 -6.95 -23.20
CA VAL A 545 0.44 -8.05 -22.25
C VAL A 545 -0.31 -7.79 -20.94
N SER A 546 -0.20 -6.59 -20.37
CA SER A 546 -0.84 -6.27 -19.09
C SER A 546 -2.37 -6.30 -19.17
N GLY A 547 -2.95 -5.84 -20.30
CA GLY A 547 -4.39 -5.91 -20.56
C GLY A 547 -4.89 -7.35 -20.73
N ALA A 548 -4.14 -8.19 -21.43
CA ALA A 548 -4.49 -9.61 -21.58
C ALA A 548 -4.40 -10.35 -20.23
N VAL A 549 -3.35 -10.10 -19.45
CA VAL A 549 -3.13 -10.70 -18.13
C VAL A 549 -4.26 -10.37 -17.16
N ILE A 550 -4.61 -9.09 -16.99
CA ILE A 550 -5.67 -8.69 -16.05
C ILE A 550 -7.03 -9.26 -16.48
N LYS A 551 -7.29 -9.33 -17.79
CA LYS A 551 -8.53 -9.92 -18.30
C LYS A 551 -8.60 -11.43 -18.05
N ALA A 552 -7.52 -12.14 -18.24
CA ALA A 552 -7.45 -13.58 -17.96
C ALA A 552 -7.72 -13.88 -16.49
N LEU A 553 -7.11 -13.14 -15.56
CA LEU A 553 -7.31 -13.34 -14.12
C LEU A 553 -8.72 -12.96 -13.67
N SER A 554 -9.27 -11.83 -14.13
CA SER A 554 -10.63 -11.42 -13.77
C SER A 554 -11.72 -12.38 -14.25
N SER A 555 -11.44 -13.15 -15.28
CA SER A 555 -12.39 -14.16 -15.80
C SER A 555 -12.42 -15.42 -14.94
N ILE A 556 -11.34 -15.76 -14.27
CA ILE A 556 -11.29 -16.88 -13.31
C ILE A 556 -12.09 -16.56 -12.05
N GLU A 557 -12.00 -15.32 -11.54
CA GLU A 557 -12.76 -14.88 -10.36
C GLU A 557 -14.28 -14.92 -10.56
N LEU A 558 -14.76 -14.68 -11.79
CA LEU A 558 -16.19 -14.67 -12.11
C LEU A 558 -16.78 -16.08 -12.26
N GLU A 559 -15.98 -17.08 -12.60
CA GLU A 559 -16.43 -18.47 -12.72
C GLU A 559 -16.54 -19.22 -11.39
N GLY A 560 -16.16 -18.57 -10.27
CA GLY A 560 -16.62 -18.80 -8.87
C GLY A 560 -16.42 -20.18 -8.24
N ASP A 561 -15.88 -21.18 -8.93
CA ASP A 561 -15.75 -22.56 -8.42
C ASP A 561 -14.29 -23.04 -8.27
N TRP A 562 -13.30 -22.22 -8.58
CA TRP A 562 -11.92 -22.72 -8.72
C TRP A 562 -10.91 -22.24 -7.71
N LEU A 563 -11.14 -21.25 -6.87
CA LEU A 563 -10.08 -20.85 -5.93
C LEU A 563 -10.59 -20.07 -4.71
N GLY A 564 -10.56 -20.66 -3.56
CA GLY A 564 -10.46 -19.97 -2.27
C GLY A 564 -9.08 -19.31 -2.11
N VAL A 565 -8.70 -18.42 -3.00
CA VAL A 565 -7.49 -17.62 -2.88
C VAL A 565 -7.91 -16.17 -2.66
N GLU A 566 -7.86 -15.73 -1.41
CA GLU A 566 -7.82 -14.30 -1.08
C GLU A 566 -6.58 -13.68 -1.76
N LEU A 567 -6.82 -12.71 -2.66
CA LEU A 567 -5.80 -11.88 -3.30
C LEU A 567 -5.09 -10.97 -2.29
#